data_a263d1d049e6e3539380d5cb897b5e61
#
_entry.id   a263d1d049e6e3539380d5cb897b5e61
#
_cell.length_a   1.000
_cell.length_b   1.000
_cell.length_c   1.000
_cell.angle_alpha   90.00
_cell.angle_beta   90.00
_cell.angle_gamma   90.00
#
_symmetry.space_group_name_H-M   'P 1'
#
loop_
_entity.id
_entity.type
_entity.pdbx_description
1 polymer ?
#
loop_
_entity_poly.entity_id
_entity_poly.type
_entity_poly.pdbx_seq_one_letter_code
_entity_poly.pdbx_strand_id
1 'polypeptide(L)'
;MKLIIATFNIQNKYKLKEYSGIDSYGDHTKELVDFINDNNIDIIGIQELTSNYKKRLLKLINKKYKIVGKYRFTRFFNIFPYTKKYNETNSIITHKKIIKTKTYHLPFFPKTPRIATITYLLLENNIIRVINTHLENRVKKIRDKQLEYIVKLLEKDSISTILIGDFNTTIKDEQFNIFIEKLKKINYKRIDMNNQTHKINKLPIDHIFIPKSWKVNHIESPDLKCKISDHKPIIVEVTI
;
A
#
# COMPACT_ATOMS: atom_id res chain seq x y z
N MET A 1 11.07 15.14 13.63
CA MET A 1 10.96 13.67 13.89
C MET A 1 11.31 12.90 12.62
N LYS A 2 12.00 11.76 12.75
CA LYS A 2 12.23 10.83 11.62
C LYS A 2 11.12 9.78 11.55
N LEU A 3 10.74 9.38 10.33
CA LEU A 3 9.82 8.27 10.06
C LEU A 3 10.36 7.39 8.94
N ILE A 4 10.25 6.08 9.12
CA ILE A 4 10.53 5.08 8.09
C ILE A 4 9.19 4.55 7.57
N ILE A 5 8.92 4.85 6.30
CA ILE A 5 7.66 4.55 5.61
C ILE A 5 7.94 3.53 4.51
N ALA A 6 7.05 2.54 4.36
CA ALA A 6 7.16 1.59 3.26
C ALA A 6 5.83 1.31 2.58
N THR A 7 5.90 0.80 1.35
CA THR A 7 4.78 0.18 0.65
C THR A 7 5.23 -1.13 0.00
N PHE A 8 4.36 -2.14 0.02
CA PHE A 8 4.67 -3.43 -0.56
C PHE A 8 3.40 -4.18 -0.99
N ASN A 9 3.25 -4.43 -2.29
CA ASN A 9 2.29 -5.40 -2.78
C ASN A 9 2.87 -6.81 -2.59
N ILE A 10 2.30 -7.59 -1.66
CA ILE A 10 2.82 -8.91 -1.27
C ILE A 10 2.30 -10.05 -2.15
N GLN A 11 1.64 -9.72 -3.22
CA GLN A 11 0.99 -10.65 -4.15
C GLN A 11 0.08 -11.70 -3.47
N ASN A 12 -1.15 -11.79 -3.91
CA ASN A 12 -2.08 -12.80 -3.40
C ASN A 12 -1.58 -14.21 -3.71
N LYS A 13 -1.54 -15.05 -2.69
CA LYS A 13 -1.07 -16.44 -2.75
C LYS A 13 -1.63 -17.29 -3.87
N TYR A 14 -2.89 -17.05 -4.24
CA TYR A 14 -3.50 -17.82 -5.31
C TYR A 14 -2.90 -17.50 -6.68
N LYS A 15 -2.23 -16.35 -6.78
CA LYS A 15 -1.42 -15.96 -7.94
C LYS A 15 0.00 -16.56 -7.86
N LEU A 16 0.56 -16.68 -6.64
CA LEU A 16 1.91 -17.25 -6.43
C LEU A 16 2.03 -18.69 -6.91
N LYS A 17 1.00 -19.54 -6.76
CA LYS A 17 1.01 -20.92 -7.27
C LYS A 17 1.23 -21.02 -8.77
N GLU A 18 0.77 -20.01 -9.52
CA GLU A 18 0.91 -19.99 -10.98
C GLU A 18 2.33 -19.59 -11.44
N TYR A 19 3.11 -18.91 -10.59
CA TYR A 19 4.38 -18.29 -10.99
C TYR A 19 5.64 -18.88 -10.32
N SER A 20 5.54 -19.49 -9.12
CA SER A 20 6.73 -19.79 -8.33
C SER A 20 6.99 -21.27 -8.03
N GLY A 21 6.00 -22.14 -8.14
CA GLY A 21 6.13 -23.52 -7.71
C GLY A 21 6.48 -23.71 -6.22
N ILE A 22 6.53 -22.64 -5.42
CA ILE A 22 6.97 -22.64 -4.03
C ILE A 22 5.77 -22.73 -3.11
N ASP A 23 5.72 -23.76 -2.30
CA ASP A 23 4.58 -24.11 -1.43
C ASP A 23 4.70 -23.56 0.01
N SER A 24 5.76 -22.82 0.35
CA SER A 24 6.06 -22.43 1.73
C SER A 24 5.55 -21.03 2.11
N TYR A 25 4.30 -20.94 2.60
CA TYR A 25 3.76 -19.75 3.22
C TYR A 25 4.50 -19.28 4.48
N GLY A 26 5.13 -20.24 5.19
CA GLY A 26 5.83 -19.98 6.44
C GLY A 26 6.98 -18.99 6.23
N ASP A 27 7.79 -19.28 5.23
CA ASP A 27 9.01 -18.52 4.96
C ASP A 27 8.70 -17.11 4.45
N HIS A 28 7.67 -16.96 3.59
CA HIS A 28 7.25 -15.65 3.10
C HIS A 28 6.74 -14.74 4.22
N THR A 29 5.96 -15.29 5.17
CA THR A 29 5.46 -14.47 6.28
C THR A 29 6.58 -14.07 7.22
N LYS A 30 7.52 -14.98 7.48
CA LYS A 30 8.69 -14.72 8.32
C LYS A 30 9.55 -13.63 7.69
N GLU A 31 9.87 -13.74 6.39
CA GLU A 31 10.68 -12.75 5.71
C GLU A 31 10.03 -11.36 5.68
N LEU A 32 8.70 -11.27 5.52
CA LEU A 32 8.00 -10.00 5.65
C LEU A 32 8.13 -9.41 7.06
N VAL A 33 8.06 -10.26 8.10
CA VAL A 33 8.24 -9.81 9.49
C VAL A 33 9.68 -9.36 9.73
N ASP A 34 10.66 -10.13 9.28
CA ASP A 34 12.08 -9.79 9.37
C ASP A 34 12.34 -8.47 8.63
N PHE A 35 11.82 -8.33 7.40
CA PHE A 35 11.90 -7.08 6.63
C PHE A 35 11.35 -5.86 7.41
N ILE A 36 10.19 -5.99 8.06
CA ILE A 36 9.60 -4.91 8.85
C ILE A 36 10.46 -4.58 10.08
N ASN A 37 10.98 -5.59 10.76
CA ASN A 37 11.76 -5.43 11.98
C ASN A 37 13.17 -4.91 11.71
N ASP A 38 13.89 -5.51 10.75
CA ASP A 38 15.28 -5.19 10.44
C ASP A 38 15.43 -3.75 9.92
N ASN A 39 14.43 -3.27 9.17
CA ASN A 39 14.39 -1.91 8.69
C ASN A 39 13.70 -0.93 9.66
N ASN A 40 13.30 -1.37 10.86
CA ASN A 40 12.63 -0.54 11.86
C ASN A 40 11.44 0.27 11.28
N ILE A 41 10.64 -0.33 10.41
CA ILE A 41 9.59 0.36 9.68
C ILE A 41 8.52 0.88 10.64
N ASP A 42 8.28 2.19 10.61
CA ASP A 42 7.23 2.83 11.43
C ASP A 42 5.83 2.61 10.86
N ILE A 43 5.71 2.71 9.52
CA ILE A 43 4.45 2.64 8.80
C ILE A 43 4.67 1.89 7.49
N ILE A 44 3.91 0.81 7.27
CA ILE A 44 3.91 0.12 5.97
C ILE A 44 2.50 -0.09 5.46
N GLY A 45 2.28 0.24 4.18
CA GLY A 45 1.10 -0.15 3.41
C GLY A 45 1.34 -1.48 2.70
N ILE A 46 0.51 -2.46 3.03
CA ILE A 46 0.52 -3.77 2.38
C ILE A 46 -0.69 -3.89 1.46
N GLN A 47 -0.49 -4.28 0.21
CA GLN A 47 -1.55 -4.59 -0.73
C GLN A 47 -1.67 -6.11 -0.93
N GLU A 48 -2.84 -6.56 -1.36
CA GLU A 48 -3.18 -7.98 -1.59
C GLU A 48 -3.11 -8.88 -0.33
N LEU A 49 -3.20 -8.32 0.87
CA LEU A 49 -3.16 -9.11 2.11
C LEU A 49 -4.44 -9.92 2.29
N THR A 50 -4.35 -11.24 2.17
CA THR A 50 -5.46 -12.18 2.39
C THR A 50 -5.69 -12.48 3.87
N SER A 51 -6.87 -13.03 4.22
CA SER A 51 -7.21 -13.36 5.62
C SER A 51 -6.26 -14.39 6.23
N ASN A 52 -5.85 -15.39 5.46
CA ASN A 52 -4.95 -16.43 5.94
C ASN A 52 -3.53 -15.89 6.16
N TYR A 53 -3.06 -15.04 5.25
CA TYR A 53 -1.76 -14.38 5.40
C TYR A 53 -1.76 -13.45 6.63
N LYS A 54 -2.83 -12.64 6.79
CA LYS A 54 -3.00 -11.76 7.96
C LYS A 54 -2.97 -12.53 9.28
N LYS A 55 -3.66 -13.70 9.36
CA LYS A 55 -3.65 -14.53 10.57
C LYS A 55 -2.24 -15.03 10.94
N ARG A 56 -1.42 -15.41 9.95
CA ARG A 56 -0.04 -15.83 10.17
C ARG A 56 0.84 -14.65 10.57
N LEU A 57 0.70 -13.54 9.88
CA LEU A 57 1.44 -12.32 10.18
C LEU A 57 1.20 -11.86 11.62
N LEU A 58 -0.05 -11.89 12.10
CA LEU A 58 -0.40 -11.55 13.49
C LEU A 58 0.24 -12.47 14.55
N LYS A 59 0.60 -13.70 14.18
CA LYS A 59 1.29 -14.62 15.10
C LYS A 59 2.79 -14.36 15.20
N LEU A 60 3.40 -13.83 14.16
CA LEU A 60 4.85 -13.68 14.03
C LEU A 60 5.32 -12.25 14.28
N ILE A 61 4.51 -11.25 13.90
CA ILE A 61 4.90 -9.84 14.04
C ILE A 61 4.98 -9.41 15.50
N ASN A 62 5.94 -8.54 15.83
CA ASN A 62 6.05 -8.00 17.17
C ASN A 62 4.74 -7.34 17.63
N LYS A 63 4.32 -7.63 18.87
CA LYS A 63 3.04 -7.16 19.46
C LYS A 63 2.89 -5.64 19.50
N LYS A 64 3.98 -4.88 19.37
CA LYS A 64 3.92 -3.41 19.25
C LYS A 64 3.17 -2.98 17.98
N TYR A 65 3.23 -3.79 16.89
CA TYR A 65 2.56 -3.48 15.63
C TYR A 65 1.08 -3.80 15.64
N LYS A 66 0.29 -2.93 15.01
CA LYS A 66 -1.13 -3.11 14.73
C LYS A 66 -1.34 -3.24 13.23
N ILE A 67 -2.22 -4.13 12.81
CA ILE A 67 -2.57 -4.37 11.39
C ILE A 67 -4.02 -3.95 11.20
N VAL A 68 -4.27 -2.87 10.48
CA VAL A 68 -5.60 -2.30 10.25
C VAL A 68 -5.96 -2.27 8.76
N GLY A 69 -7.26 -2.28 8.47
CA GLY A 69 -7.84 -2.32 7.13
C GLY A 69 -8.94 -3.36 7.04
N LYS A 70 -9.98 -3.05 6.25
CA LYS A 70 -11.08 -3.98 5.96
C LYS A 70 -10.87 -4.65 4.62
N TYR A 71 -11.44 -5.83 4.45
CA TYR A 71 -11.45 -6.55 3.19
C TYR A 71 -12.39 -5.86 2.18
N ARG A 72 -12.07 -5.99 0.87
CA ARG A 72 -12.85 -5.37 -0.21
C ARG A 72 -14.26 -5.96 -0.35
N PHE A 73 -14.45 -7.22 0.03
CA PHE A 73 -15.77 -7.84 0.10
C PHE A 73 -16.25 -7.94 1.55
N THR A 74 -17.52 -7.64 1.78
CA THR A 74 -18.16 -7.85 3.07
C THR A 74 -18.30 -9.35 3.37
N ARG A 75 -18.58 -9.70 4.63
CA ARG A 75 -18.77 -11.10 5.05
C ARG A 75 -19.87 -11.81 4.25
N PHE A 76 -20.90 -11.10 3.85
CA PHE A 76 -22.02 -11.63 3.08
C PHE A 76 -21.60 -12.13 1.68
N PHE A 77 -20.68 -11.45 1.01
CA PHE A 77 -20.16 -11.87 -0.30
C PHE A 77 -19.09 -12.96 -0.21
N ASN A 78 -18.57 -13.26 0.98
CA ASN A 78 -17.53 -14.28 1.17
C ASN A 78 -18.03 -15.74 1.09
N ILE A 79 -19.32 -15.96 0.90
CA ILE A 79 -19.90 -17.29 0.70
C ILE A 79 -19.50 -17.88 -0.67
N PHE A 80 -19.24 -17.04 -1.66
CA PHE A 80 -18.88 -17.51 -2.99
C PHE A 80 -17.38 -17.84 -3.09
N PRO A 81 -16.98 -18.99 -3.68
CA PRO A 81 -15.57 -19.40 -3.81
C PRO A 81 -14.69 -18.34 -4.45
N TYR A 82 -15.21 -17.65 -5.48
CA TYR A 82 -14.50 -16.57 -6.18
C TYR A 82 -14.18 -15.40 -5.26
N THR A 83 -15.17 -14.89 -4.52
CA THR A 83 -14.96 -13.76 -3.61
C THR A 83 -14.02 -14.11 -2.47
N LYS A 84 -14.06 -15.34 -1.94
CA LYS A 84 -13.15 -15.83 -0.92
C LYS A 84 -11.70 -15.84 -1.40
N LYS A 85 -11.46 -16.27 -2.65
CA LYS A 85 -10.13 -16.31 -3.27
C LYS A 85 -9.53 -14.92 -3.43
N TYR A 86 -10.34 -13.92 -3.81
CA TYR A 86 -9.90 -12.57 -4.11
C TYR A 86 -10.23 -11.53 -3.02
N ASN A 87 -10.64 -12.00 -1.83
CA ASN A 87 -10.93 -11.09 -0.73
C ASN A 87 -9.64 -10.65 -0.03
N GLU A 88 -9.14 -9.54 -0.49
CA GLU A 88 -7.89 -8.92 -0.06
C GLU A 88 -8.18 -7.62 0.68
N THR A 89 -7.22 -7.17 1.47
CA THR A 89 -7.24 -5.85 2.09
C THR A 89 -5.99 -5.06 1.68
N ASN A 90 -6.11 -3.75 1.63
CA ASN A 90 -4.99 -2.83 1.63
C ASN A 90 -4.76 -2.43 3.09
N SER A 91 -3.92 -3.19 3.80
CA SER A 91 -3.69 -2.98 5.22
C SER A 91 -2.59 -1.96 5.48
N ILE A 92 -2.71 -1.26 6.60
CA ILE A 92 -1.63 -0.45 7.16
C ILE A 92 -1.14 -1.17 8.42
N ILE A 93 0.17 -1.38 8.51
CA ILE A 93 0.85 -1.95 9.68
C ILE A 93 1.68 -0.84 10.29
N THR A 94 1.54 -0.62 11.58
CA THR A 94 2.26 0.43 12.30
C THR A 94 2.33 0.14 13.79
N HIS A 95 3.38 0.63 14.45
CA HIS A 95 3.48 0.67 15.91
C HIS A 95 3.10 2.05 16.48
N LYS A 96 2.80 3.03 15.62
CA LYS A 96 2.34 4.34 16.07
C LYS A 96 0.91 4.28 16.61
N LYS A 97 0.53 5.21 17.47
CA LYS A 97 -0.81 5.26 18.07
C LYS A 97 -1.87 5.55 17.01
N ILE A 98 -2.79 4.60 16.81
CA ILE A 98 -3.90 4.72 15.88
C ILE A 98 -5.05 5.43 16.57
N ILE A 99 -5.54 6.53 15.96
CA ILE A 99 -6.73 7.26 16.40
C ILE A 99 -7.99 6.65 15.76
N LYS A 100 -7.92 6.44 14.43
CA LYS A 100 -9.08 6.01 13.63
C LYS A 100 -8.64 5.33 12.35
N THR A 101 -9.40 4.35 11.91
CA THR A 101 -9.24 3.73 10.59
C THR A 101 -10.58 3.65 9.87
N LYS A 102 -10.58 4.01 8.59
CA LYS A 102 -11.69 3.85 7.65
C LYS A 102 -11.22 3.18 6.38
N THR A 103 -12.10 2.42 5.74
CA THR A 103 -11.84 1.83 4.42
C THR A 103 -12.96 2.28 3.48
N TYR A 104 -12.59 2.81 2.33
CA TYR A 104 -13.51 3.30 1.31
C TYR A 104 -13.40 2.45 0.06
N HIS A 105 -14.54 2.17 -0.56
CA HIS A 105 -14.56 1.65 -1.92
C HIS A 105 -14.22 2.78 -2.89
N LEU A 106 -13.27 2.48 -3.78
CA LEU A 106 -12.96 3.36 -4.91
C LEU A 106 -13.96 3.10 -6.05
N PRO A 107 -14.13 4.01 -7.01
CA PRO A 107 -14.92 3.74 -8.22
C PRO A 107 -14.48 2.43 -8.88
N PHE A 108 -15.41 1.49 -9.13
CA PHE A 108 -15.04 0.15 -9.61
C PHE A 108 -15.99 -0.46 -10.65
N PHE A 109 -17.22 0.05 -10.77
CA PHE A 109 -18.19 -0.57 -11.68
C PHE A 109 -17.74 -0.44 -13.16
N PRO A 110 -17.79 -1.51 -13.96
CA PRO A 110 -18.35 -2.86 -13.70
C PRO A 110 -17.30 -3.91 -13.24
N LYS A 111 -16.24 -3.54 -12.55
CA LYS A 111 -15.15 -4.43 -12.16
C LYS A 111 -15.16 -4.78 -10.66
N THR A 112 -14.15 -5.58 -10.25
CA THR A 112 -13.95 -5.94 -8.86
C THR A 112 -13.68 -4.69 -8.01
N PRO A 113 -14.30 -4.56 -6.83
CA PRO A 113 -14.07 -3.43 -5.95
C PRO A 113 -12.58 -3.24 -5.61
N ARG A 114 -12.10 -2.02 -5.74
CA ARG A 114 -10.83 -1.56 -5.19
C ARG A 114 -11.10 -0.71 -3.96
N ILE A 115 -10.19 -0.69 -3.02
CA ILE A 115 -10.35 -0.01 -1.74
C ILE A 115 -9.16 0.88 -1.43
N ALA A 116 -9.42 1.95 -0.66
CA ALA A 116 -8.41 2.73 0.02
C ALA A 116 -8.62 2.60 1.53
N THR A 117 -7.58 2.22 2.26
CA THR A 117 -7.57 2.23 3.73
C THR A 117 -6.94 3.52 4.21
N ILE A 118 -7.68 4.27 5.02
CA ILE A 118 -7.27 5.54 5.59
C ILE A 118 -7.12 5.37 7.09
N THR A 119 -5.93 5.65 7.62
CA THR A 119 -5.63 5.56 9.05
C THR A 119 -5.08 6.89 9.54
N TYR A 120 -5.63 7.39 10.63
CA TYR A 120 -5.15 8.57 11.34
C TYR A 120 -4.25 8.13 12.49
N LEU A 121 -3.04 8.64 12.52
CA LEU A 121 -2.00 8.31 13.49
C LEU A 121 -1.64 9.54 14.31
N LEU A 122 -1.44 9.35 15.61
CA LEU A 122 -0.85 10.36 16.47
C LEU A 122 0.66 10.17 16.49
N LEU A 123 1.39 11.20 16.07
CA LEU A 123 2.85 11.28 16.09
C LEU A 123 3.24 12.44 17.01
N GLU A 124 3.78 12.13 18.17
CA GLU A 124 4.00 13.14 19.23
C GLU A 124 2.69 13.92 19.49
N ASN A 125 2.63 15.18 19.11
CA ASN A 125 1.43 16.04 19.27
C ASN A 125 0.69 16.31 17.94
N ASN A 126 1.10 15.68 16.83
CA ASN A 126 0.54 15.92 15.51
C ASN A 126 -0.25 14.71 15.01
N ILE A 127 -1.38 14.99 14.37
CA ILE A 127 -2.14 13.95 13.66
C ILE A 127 -1.70 13.95 12.20
N ILE A 128 -1.31 12.77 11.73
CA ILE A 128 -1.11 12.53 10.30
C ILE A 128 -2.14 11.53 9.78
N ARG A 129 -2.35 11.54 8.49
CA ARG A 129 -3.17 10.57 7.76
C ARG A 129 -2.31 9.69 6.87
N VAL A 130 -2.58 8.40 6.86
CA VAL A 130 -1.97 7.44 5.92
C VAL A 130 -3.08 6.88 5.04
N ILE A 131 -2.91 6.94 3.73
CA ILE A 131 -3.81 6.33 2.74
C ILE A 131 -3.03 5.22 2.03
N ASN A 132 -3.49 3.98 2.16
CA ASN A 132 -2.97 2.84 1.42
C ASN A 132 -3.99 2.38 0.37
N THR A 133 -3.57 2.28 -0.88
CA THR A 133 -4.44 1.93 -2.01
C THR A 133 -3.84 0.85 -2.90
N HIS A 134 -4.70 0.22 -3.72
CA HIS A 134 -4.31 -0.63 -4.84
C HIS A 134 -5.32 -0.39 -5.96
N LEU A 135 -4.91 0.31 -7.03
CA LEU A 135 -5.78 0.75 -8.10
C LEU A 135 -6.06 -0.34 -9.13
N GLU A 136 -7.03 -0.07 -10.01
CA GLU A 136 -7.39 -0.96 -11.11
C GLU A 136 -6.24 -1.13 -12.10
N ASN A 137 -5.93 -2.39 -12.45
CA ASN A 137 -4.79 -2.71 -13.31
C ASN A 137 -5.14 -2.86 -14.80
N ARG A 138 -6.38 -3.25 -15.13
CA ARG A 138 -6.78 -3.63 -16.50
C ARG A 138 -7.54 -2.56 -17.23
N VAL A 139 -8.37 -1.78 -16.54
CA VAL A 139 -9.29 -0.81 -17.17
C VAL A 139 -8.85 0.61 -16.82
N LYS A 140 -8.11 1.23 -17.77
CA LYS A 140 -7.57 2.59 -17.59
C LYS A 140 -8.63 3.59 -17.13
N LYS A 141 -9.79 3.66 -17.79
CA LYS A 141 -10.88 4.60 -17.45
C LYS A 141 -11.36 4.48 -15.99
N ILE A 142 -11.34 3.27 -15.42
CA ILE A 142 -11.69 3.05 -14.01
C ILE A 142 -10.55 3.56 -13.12
N ARG A 143 -9.30 3.26 -13.46
CA ARG A 143 -8.13 3.74 -12.73
C ARG A 143 -8.08 5.26 -12.71
N ASP A 144 -8.36 5.92 -13.83
CA ASP A 144 -8.39 7.39 -13.92
C ASP A 144 -9.42 7.99 -12.95
N LYS A 145 -10.64 7.42 -12.88
CA LYS A 145 -11.66 7.82 -11.89
C LYS A 145 -11.20 7.56 -10.44
N GLN A 146 -10.42 6.52 -10.21
CA GLN A 146 -9.87 6.23 -8.88
C GLN A 146 -8.81 7.27 -8.49
N LEU A 147 -7.96 7.69 -9.43
CA LEU A 147 -6.99 8.77 -9.21
C LEU A 147 -7.70 10.10 -8.85
N GLU A 148 -8.74 10.46 -9.59
CA GLU A 148 -9.58 11.64 -9.30
C GLU A 148 -10.21 11.57 -7.91
N TYR A 149 -10.72 10.39 -7.52
CA TYR A 149 -11.32 10.19 -6.21
C TYR A 149 -10.28 10.37 -5.08
N ILE A 150 -9.04 9.90 -5.28
CA ILE A 150 -7.96 10.07 -4.30
C ILE A 150 -7.61 11.56 -4.15
N VAL A 151 -7.56 12.35 -5.24
CA VAL A 151 -7.36 13.80 -5.15
C VAL A 151 -8.43 14.43 -4.24
N LYS A 152 -9.71 14.13 -4.48
CA LYS A 152 -10.82 14.63 -3.64
C LYS A 152 -10.70 14.22 -2.16
N LEU A 153 -10.15 13.02 -1.87
CA LEU A 153 -9.89 12.62 -0.49
C LEU A 153 -8.78 13.45 0.17
N LEU A 154 -7.77 13.86 -0.61
CA LEU A 154 -6.66 14.67 -0.12
C LEU A 154 -7.06 16.15 0.06
N GLU A 155 -7.89 16.67 -0.81
CA GLU A 155 -8.39 18.07 -0.75
C GLU A 155 -9.38 18.31 0.39
N LYS A 156 -9.95 17.27 0.98
CA LYS A 156 -11.03 17.37 1.96
C LYS A 156 -10.64 18.08 3.26
N ASP A 157 -9.37 18.01 3.63
CA ASP A 157 -8.84 18.60 4.85
C ASP A 157 -7.33 18.89 4.70
N SER A 158 -6.77 19.66 5.63
CA SER A 158 -5.35 20.05 5.64
C SER A 158 -4.43 19.10 6.39
N ILE A 159 -4.90 17.88 6.73
CA ILE A 159 -4.10 16.92 7.50
C ILE A 159 -2.97 16.38 6.63
N SER A 160 -1.73 16.55 7.12
CA SER A 160 -0.53 15.96 6.48
C SER A 160 -0.74 14.49 6.18
N THR A 161 -0.64 14.10 4.91
CA THR A 161 -0.99 12.75 4.46
C THR A 161 0.17 12.05 3.77
N ILE A 162 0.38 10.79 4.15
CA ILE A 162 1.21 9.84 3.42
C ILE A 162 0.25 9.04 2.52
N LEU A 163 0.44 9.11 1.21
CA LEU A 163 -0.30 8.30 0.24
C LEU A 163 0.63 7.26 -0.35
N ILE A 164 0.31 5.98 -0.17
CA ILE A 164 1.14 4.84 -0.56
C ILE A 164 0.32 3.77 -1.27
N GLY A 165 0.96 2.96 -2.08
CA GLY A 165 0.33 1.77 -2.65
C GLY A 165 0.79 1.40 -4.05
N ASP A 166 0.12 0.39 -4.58
CA ASP A 166 0.20 -0.04 -5.97
C ASP A 166 -0.82 0.74 -6.81
N PHE A 167 -0.31 1.66 -7.64
CA PHE A 167 -1.14 2.50 -8.49
C PHE A 167 -1.42 1.86 -9.85
N ASN A 168 -0.75 0.75 -10.19
CA ASN A 168 -0.85 0.07 -11.48
C ASN A 168 -0.65 1.01 -12.68
N THR A 169 0.15 2.06 -12.51
CA THR A 169 0.45 3.05 -13.55
C THR A 169 1.82 3.68 -13.32
N THR A 170 2.38 4.29 -14.33
CA THR A 170 3.70 4.91 -14.31
C THR A 170 3.62 6.36 -14.79
N ILE A 171 4.72 7.12 -14.64
CA ILE A 171 4.85 8.48 -15.18
C ILE A 171 4.76 8.57 -16.71
N LYS A 172 4.74 7.44 -17.43
CA LYS A 172 4.46 7.41 -18.87
C LYS A 172 2.98 7.55 -19.21
N ASP A 173 2.08 7.37 -18.21
CA ASP A 173 0.65 7.57 -18.39
C ASP A 173 0.29 9.05 -18.16
N GLU A 174 -0.34 9.67 -19.14
CA GLU A 174 -0.73 11.08 -19.12
C GLU A 174 -1.64 11.41 -17.93
N GLN A 175 -2.65 10.58 -17.65
CA GLN A 175 -3.58 10.82 -16.54
C GLN A 175 -2.90 10.72 -15.19
N PHE A 176 -1.88 9.86 -15.08
CA PHE A 176 -1.07 9.81 -13.87
C PHE A 176 -0.20 11.07 -13.70
N ASN A 177 0.33 11.63 -14.79
CA ASN A 177 1.03 12.91 -14.73
C ASN A 177 0.09 14.05 -14.31
N ILE A 178 -1.12 14.11 -14.87
CA ILE A 178 -2.15 15.07 -14.43
C ILE A 178 -2.44 14.91 -12.93
N PHE A 179 -2.55 13.69 -12.45
CA PHE A 179 -2.72 13.38 -11.01
C PHE A 179 -1.55 13.92 -10.19
N ILE A 180 -0.30 13.67 -10.60
CA ILE A 180 0.90 14.17 -9.92
C ILE A 180 0.89 15.70 -9.85
N GLU A 181 0.55 16.38 -10.96
CA GLU A 181 0.49 17.85 -10.99
C GLU A 181 -0.62 18.40 -10.08
N LYS A 182 -1.79 17.75 -10.01
CA LYS A 182 -2.82 18.11 -9.03
C LYS A 182 -2.30 17.98 -7.59
N LEU A 183 -1.59 16.89 -7.27
CA LEU A 183 -1.00 16.69 -5.95
C LEU A 183 0.06 17.75 -5.62
N LYS A 184 0.89 18.14 -6.59
CA LYS A 184 1.86 19.24 -6.42
C LYS A 184 1.19 20.58 -6.07
N LYS A 185 0.02 20.87 -6.68
CA LYS A 185 -0.74 22.10 -6.41
C LYS A 185 -1.29 22.14 -4.97
N ILE A 186 -1.58 20.98 -4.38
CA ILE A 186 -2.04 20.87 -2.99
C ILE A 186 -0.89 20.48 -2.02
N ASN A 187 0.35 20.83 -2.38
CA ASN A 187 1.56 20.70 -1.57
C ASN A 187 2.00 19.26 -1.25
N TYR A 188 1.80 18.32 -2.17
CA TYR A 188 2.37 16.98 -2.09
C TYR A 188 3.49 16.80 -3.13
N LYS A 189 4.41 15.91 -2.85
CA LYS A 189 5.43 15.45 -3.80
C LYS A 189 5.43 13.93 -3.87
N ARG A 190 5.67 13.40 -5.07
CA ARG A 190 5.97 12.00 -5.29
C ARG A 190 7.43 11.74 -4.88
N ILE A 191 7.69 10.61 -4.27
CA ILE A 191 9.04 10.12 -4.07
C ILE A 191 9.52 9.53 -5.40
N ASP A 192 10.56 10.15 -5.96
CA ASP A 192 11.12 9.70 -7.22
C ASP A 192 12.02 8.50 -7.00
N MET A 193 11.56 7.38 -7.52
CA MET A 193 12.33 6.15 -7.61
C MET A 193 12.60 5.83 -9.06
N ASN A 194 13.86 5.70 -9.42
CA ASN A 194 14.28 5.21 -10.73
C ASN A 194 14.19 3.69 -10.85
N ASN A 195 13.81 3.00 -9.77
CA ASN A 195 13.82 1.55 -9.68
C ASN A 195 12.49 0.94 -10.11
N GLN A 196 12.59 -0.17 -10.80
CA GLN A 196 11.47 -1.00 -11.18
C GLN A 196 10.91 -1.70 -9.93
N THR A 197 9.64 -1.44 -9.60
CA THR A 197 8.99 -2.07 -8.45
C THR A 197 8.28 -3.38 -8.81
N HIS A 198 7.83 -3.51 -10.06
CA HIS A 198 7.24 -4.75 -10.57
C HIS A 198 8.28 -5.58 -11.33
N LYS A 199 8.64 -6.75 -10.81
CA LYS A 199 9.78 -7.58 -11.29
C LYS A 199 9.58 -8.14 -12.70
N ILE A 200 8.34 -8.53 -13.05
CA ILE A 200 8.04 -9.16 -14.35
C ILE A 200 8.01 -8.12 -15.45
N ASN A 201 7.20 -7.07 -15.28
CA ASN A 201 7.02 -6.03 -16.30
C ASN A 201 8.08 -4.95 -16.25
N LYS A 202 8.95 -4.97 -15.24
CA LYS A 202 10.01 -3.99 -15.02
C LYS A 202 9.49 -2.54 -14.96
N LEU A 203 8.31 -2.32 -14.36
CA LEU A 203 7.64 -1.03 -14.28
C LEU A 203 7.62 -0.50 -12.84
N PRO A 204 7.84 0.83 -12.65
CA PRO A 204 7.68 1.50 -11.36
C PRO A 204 6.20 1.87 -11.15
N ILE A 205 5.39 0.92 -10.66
CA ILE A 205 3.93 1.09 -10.48
C ILE A 205 3.50 1.25 -9.03
N ASP A 206 4.42 1.05 -8.10
CA ASP A 206 4.22 1.35 -6.68
C ASP A 206 4.74 2.75 -6.39
N HIS A 207 3.99 3.55 -5.65
CA HIS A 207 4.33 4.95 -5.42
C HIS A 207 4.11 5.37 -3.97
N ILE A 208 4.91 6.34 -3.53
CA ILE A 208 4.79 7.04 -2.25
C ILE A 208 4.68 8.53 -2.54
N PHE A 209 3.67 9.19 -1.95
CA PHE A 209 3.52 10.63 -1.95
C PHE A 209 3.48 11.13 -0.51
N ILE A 210 4.17 12.24 -0.25
CA ILE A 210 4.27 12.88 1.06
C ILE A 210 4.06 14.39 0.94
N PRO A 211 3.79 15.13 2.04
CA PRO A 211 3.80 16.58 2.05
C PRO A 211 5.11 17.14 1.49
N LYS A 212 5.04 18.18 0.68
CA LYS A 212 6.21 18.79 0.03
C LYS A 212 7.24 19.31 1.04
N SER A 213 6.76 19.77 2.21
CA SER A 213 7.59 20.27 3.32
C SER A 213 8.47 19.21 3.99
N TRP A 214 8.12 17.91 3.88
CA TRP A 214 8.89 16.85 4.51
C TRP A 214 10.18 16.60 3.74
N LYS A 215 11.29 16.43 4.48
CA LYS A 215 12.60 16.14 3.87
C LYS A 215 12.74 14.62 3.68
N VAL A 216 13.13 14.22 2.48
CA VAL A 216 13.53 12.84 2.18
C VAL A 216 15.00 12.68 2.53
N ASN A 217 15.33 11.71 3.37
CA ASN A 217 16.70 11.44 3.81
C ASN A 217 17.29 10.23 3.06
N HIS A 218 16.48 9.17 2.87
CA HIS A 218 16.92 7.94 2.22
C HIS A 218 15.76 7.29 1.48
N ILE A 219 16.06 6.63 0.36
CA ILE A 219 15.11 5.86 -0.46
C ILE A 219 15.80 4.57 -0.87
N GLU A 220 15.13 3.44 -0.70
CA GLU A 220 15.59 2.16 -1.22
C GLU A 220 14.45 1.26 -1.66
N SER A 221 14.78 0.27 -2.49
CA SER A 221 13.87 -0.81 -2.92
C SER A 221 14.66 -2.13 -2.91
N PRO A 222 14.76 -2.78 -1.74
CA PRO A 222 15.58 -3.95 -1.59
C PRO A 222 14.99 -5.18 -2.30
N ASP A 223 15.85 -6.05 -2.77
CA ASP A 223 15.45 -7.40 -3.15
C ASP A 223 15.32 -8.26 -1.91
N LEU A 224 14.14 -8.86 -1.72
CA LEU A 224 13.93 -9.82 -0.65
C LEU A 224 14.47 -11.20 -1.05
N LYS A 225 15.01 -11.95 -0.08
CA LYS A 225 15.66 -13.26 -0.30
C LYS A 225 14.71 -14.28 -0.89
N CYS A 226 13.49 -14.37 -0.36
CA CYS A 226 12.45 -15.21 -0.92
C CYS A 226 11.67 -14.48 -2.01
N LYS A 227 11.18 -15.21 -2.99
CA LYS A 227 10.29 -14.65 -4.02
C LYS A 227 8.88 -14.45 -3.45
N ILE A 228 8.74 -13.59 -2.43
CA ILE A 228 7.46 -13.33 -1.76
C ILE A 228 6.43 -12.75 -2.72
N SER A 229 6.89 -11.96 -3.70
CA SER A 229 6.04 -11.17 -4.58
C SER A 229 6.71 -10.93 -5.93
N ASP A 230 5.90 -10.66 -6.94
CA ASP A 230 6.30 -10.06 -8.21
C ASP A 230 6.60 -8.56 -8.10
N HIS A 231 6.40 -7.97 -6.92
CA HIS A 231 6.83 -6.61 -6.60
C HIS A 231 8.07 -6.60 -5.70
N LYS A 232 8.73 -5.43 -5.64
CA LYS A 232 9.73 -5.07 -4.63
C LYS A 232 9.12 -4.06 -3.66
N PRO A 233 9.44 -4.12 -2.37
CA PRO A 233 9.05 -3.07 -1.45
C PRO A 233 9.76 -1.76 -1.77
N ILE A 234 9.14 -0.66 -1.36
CA ILE A 234 9.77 0.67 -1.32
C ILE A 234 9.89 1.09 0.12
N ILE A 235 11.08 1.56 0.53
CA ILE A 235 11.33 2.16 1.83
C ILE A 235 11.77 3.61 1.64
N VAL A 236 11.25 4.50 2.47
CA VAL A 236 11.65 5.91 2.50
C VAL A 236 11.83 6.37 3.94
N GLU A 237 12.98 6.90 4.27
CA GLU A 237 13.19 7.66 5.51
C GLU A 237 12.91 9.14 5.24
N VAL A 238 12.05 9.74 6.07
CA VAL A 238 11.71 11.15 6.00
C VAL A 238 11.88 11.84 7.33
N THR A 239 12.17 13.16 7.28
CA THR A 239 12.07 14.08 8.42
C THR A 239 10.84 14.97 8.22
N ILE A 240 9.99 15.01 9.26
CA ILE A 240 8.76 15.79 9.29
C ILE A 240 8.87 16.97 10.24
#